data_f2f28c467386f7a5ef196f954d47c79c
#
_entry.id   f2f28c467386f7a5ef196f954d47c79c
#
_cell.length_a   1.000
_cell.length_b   1.000
_cell.length_c   1.000
_cell.angle_alpha   90.00
_cell.angle_beta   90.00
_cell.angle_gamma   90.00
#
_symmetry.space_group_name_H-M   'P 1'
#
loop_
_entity.id
_entity.type
_entity.pdbx_description
1 polymer ?
#
loop_
_entity_poly.entity_id
_entity_poly.type
_entity_poly.pdbx_seq_one_letter_code
_entity_poly.pdbx_strand_id
1 'polypeptide(L)'
;MTRRRLAITLLGLLVVVFGSLAANLVAGNELSLGLDLQGGVSVTQEPVGEFNSESLDLAVERIRERVDSLGVAEPEIIRQGDAIVVNLPGVDNQDDAIKLVQVTGAVLLRPVLLSQVIDTPDSIADGASTTVADSSTTEPAVPTSMPPDATTTLPGGPARPATATSVPDDSSTTTSIVESTTTTEVTGTEVTDTEAPTVTEDTVPAEMPDPTDPAATVFVQNTAGTEFYQLGPAFATGEVFNSDARADVISGGWGVRVTLRGGTNGADLWNIGAARCFAKDSSCPSGRMAIVLDGVVQSAPSVNQPSFSGGVDITGSFTEGEAKDLARVLKSGALPVRLQVQAVQTVSPTLGSDSLRAAIISGLIGVGLVLLFMLLYYRSLAAVVVVGLLVSGIIQWNVISLLSRTNGLALSLAGIAGIIVSIGVTVDSYVVFFEKLKDEVKAGRTLRNSAERGFKSAWRTILAADIVSLLGAFTLWYLTVGSVRGFAFFLGLSTLCDLIVAWFFTRPTMLLLARSNFIARRRVFGVDPSVPTPGGAA
;
A
#
# COMPACT_ATOMS: atom_id res chain seq x y z
N MET A 1 5.30 21.06 -46.05
CA MET A 1 4.70 19.69 -46.14
C MET A 1 3.48 19.72 -47.05
N THR A 2 3.25 18.65 -47.85
CA THR A 2 2.06 18.52 -48.68
C THR A 2 0.80 18.24 -47.83
N ARG A 3 -0.40 18.69 -48.24
CA ARG A 3 -1.67 18.43 -47.54
C ARG A 3 -1.90 16.95 -47.28
N ARG A 4 -1.51 16.08 -48.23
CA ARG A 4 -1.64 14.64 -48.13
C ARG A 4 -0.77 14.06 -47.00
N ARG A 5 0.48 14.51 -46.85
CA ARG A 5 1.38 14.04 -45.75
C ARG A 5 0.85 14.45 -44.38
N LEU A 6 0.33 15.67 -44.21
CA LEU A 6 -0.25 16.13 -42.95
C LEU A 6 -1.51 15.34 -42.59
N ALA A 7 -2.37 15.05 -43.57
CA ALA A 7 -3.55 14.21 -43.34
C ALA A 7 -3.21 12.78 -42.99
N ILE A 8 -2.15 12.20 -43.63
CA ILE A 8 -1.68 10.85 -43.33
C ILE A 8 -1.10 10.76 -41.90
N THR A 9 -0.31 11.75 -41.46
CA THR A 9 0.25 11.75 -40.09
C THR A 9 -0.84 11.88 -39.04
N LEU A 10 -1.83 12.75 -39.25
CA LEU A 10 -2.95 12.92 -38.35
C LEU A 10 -3.84 11.66 -38.30
N LEU A 11 -4.19 11.10 -39.45
CA LEU A 11 -5.00 9.89 -39.56
C LEU A 11 -4.25 8.70 -38.92
N GLY A 12 -2.94 8.56 -39.19
CA GLY A 12 -2.11 7.51 -38.58
C GLY A 12 -2.10 7.59 -37.06
N LEU A 13 -1.93 8.78 -36.47
CA LEU A 13 -2.02 8.96 -35.02
C LEU A 13 -3.41 8.55 -34.50
N LEU A 14 -4.49 9.03 -35.12
CA LEU A 14 -5.85 8.73 -34.66
C LEU A 14 -6.15 7.22 -34.76
N VAL A 15 -5.72 6.56 -35.82
CA VAL A 15 -5.88 5.10 -35.97
C VAL A 15 -5.12 4.35 -34.87
N VAL A 16 -3.89 4.77 -34.55
CA VAL A 16 -3.10 4.15 -33.46
C VAL A 16 -3.79 4.40 -32.11
N VAL A 17 -4.19 5.63 -31.81
CA VAL A 17 -4.79 6.02 -30.52
C VAL A 17 -6.14 5.33 -30.30
N PHE A 18 -7.04 5.38 -31.27
CA PHE A 18 -8.35 4.73 -31.13
C PHE A 18 -8.28 3.22 -31.31
N GLY A 19 -7.34 2.71 -32.13
CA GLY A 19 -7.10 1.30 -32.29
C GLY A 19 -6.54 0.67 -31.02
N SER A 20 -5.59 1.35 -30.33
CA SER A 20 -5.07 0.89 -29.03
C SER A 20 -6.12 0.99 -27.92
N LEU A 21 -6.96 2.02 -27.93
CA LEU A 21 -8.08 2.12 -27.00
C LEU A 21 -9.06 0.95 -27.18
N ALA A 22 -9.44 0.66 -28.42
CA ALA A 22 -10.33 -0.46 -28.71
C ALA A 22 -9.70 -1.80 -28.31
N ALA A 23 -8.40 -1.99 -28.56
CA ALA A 23 -7.68 -3.18 -28.14
C ALA A 23 -7.65 -3.34 -26.62
N ASN A 24 -7.40 -2.25 -25.87
CA ASN A 24 -7.41 -2.27 -24.40
C ASN A 24 -8.80 -2.59 -23.84
N LEU A 25 -9.86 -2.01 -24.40
CA LEU A 25 -11.24 -2.27 -23.98
C LEU A 25 -11.66 -3.72 -24.26
N VAL A 26 -11.29 -4.27 -25.42
CA VAL A 26 -11.58 -5.67 -25.77
C VAL A 26 -10.76 -6.63 -24.91
N ALA A 27 -9.54 -6.27 -24.55
CA ALA A 27 -8.68 -7.07 -23.68
C ALA A 27 -9.10 -7.01 -22.19
N GLY A 28 -10.09 -6.19 -21.83
CA GLY A 28 -10.54 -6.02 -20.44
C GLY A 28 -9.45 -5.44 -19.54
N ASN A 29 -8.53 -4.64 -20.09
CA ASN A 29 -7.47 -4.02 -19.31
C ASN A 29 -8.05 -2.89 -18.45
N GLU A 30 -8.18 -3.15 -17.16
CA GLU A 30 -8.58 -2.15 -16.17
C GLU A 30 -7.35 -1.44 -15.60
N LEU A 31 -7.57 -0.24 -15.06
CA LEU A 31 -6.55 0.51 -14.35
C LEU A 31 -6.48 0.00 -12.91
N SER A 32 -5.32 -0.44 -12.48
CA SER A 32 -5.10 -0.74 -11.06
C SER A 32 -5.07 0.56 -10.28
N LEU A 33 -5.92 0.65 -9.26
CA LEU A 33 -5.98 1.80 -8.36
C LEU A 33 -5.07 1.54 -7.15
N GLY A 34 -4.35 2.55 -6.70
CA GLY A 34 -3.52 2.46 -5.52
C GLY A 34 -4.30 2.41 -4.20
N LEU A 35 -3.60 2.12 -3.13
CA LEU A 35 -4.13 2.01 -1.77
C LEU A 35 -4.97 3.23 -1.36
N ASP A 36 -4.53 4.44 -1.73
CA ASP A 36 -5.20 5.71 -1.41
C ASP A 36 -6.62 5.81 -2.00
N LEU A 37 -6.93 5.02 -3.04
CA LEU A 37 -8.17 5.08 -3.80
C LEU A 37 -9.08 3.87 -3.59
N GLN A 38 -8.50 2.71 -3.31
CA GLN A 38 -9.26 1.48 -3.02
C GLN A 38 -9.43 1.23 -1.52
N GLY A 39 -8.58 1.84 -0.70
CA GLY A 39 -8.40 1.46 0.69
C GLY A 39 -7.54 0.20 0.83
N GLY A 40 -7.19 -0.15 2.06
CA GLY A 40 -6.37 -1.31 2.37
C GLY A 40 -5.29 -0.99 3.39
N VAL A 41 -4.19 -1.75 3.37
CA VAL A 41 -3.08 -1.66 4.33
C VAL A 41 -1.75 -1.46 3.60
N SER A 42 -0.92 -0.57 4.14
CA SER A 42 0.49 -0.42 3.77
C SER A 42 1.36 -0.72 4.98
N VAL A 43 2.28 -1.65 4.84
CA VAL A 43 3.24 -2.02 5.87
C VAL A 43 4.64 -1.70 5.37
N THR A 44 5.34 -0.83 6.10
CA THR A 44 6.76 -0.54 5.84
C THR A 44 7.60 -1.32 6.83
N GLN A 45 8.55 -2.08 6.32
CA GLN A 45 9.46 -2.90 7.12
C GLN A 45 10.91 -2.55 6.80
N GLU A 46 11.74 -2.53 7.84
CA GLU A 46 13.19 -2.35 7.71
C GLU A 46 13.94 -3.59 8.19
N PRO A 47 15.08 -3.92 7.58
CA PRO A 47 15.91 -5.02 8.00
C PRO A 47 16.61 -4.70 9.33
N VAL A 48 16.72 -5.70 10.17
CA VAL A 48 17.41 -5.62 11.47
C VAL A 48 18.63 -6.53 11.43
N GLY A 49 19.80 -6.01 11.81
CA GLY A 49 21.07 -6.73 11.79
C GLY A 49 21.82 -6.63 10.46
N GLU A 50 22.75 -7.55 10.24
CA GLU A 50 23.52 -7.61 8.99
C GLU A 50 22.66 -8.18 7.86
N PHE A 51 22.62 -7.50 6.74
CA PHE A 51 21.90 -7.93 5.54
C PHE A 51 22.67 -7.56 4.28
N ASN A 52 22.31 -8.17 3.17
CA ASN A 52 22.81 -7.82 1.86
C ASN A 52 21.65 -7.56 0.89
N SER A 53 21.95 -6.97 -0.27
CA SER A 53 20.94 -6.63 -1.27
C SER A 53 20.17 -7.85 -1.78
N GLU A 54 20.86 -8.98 -1.93
CA GLU A 54 20.27 -10.23 -2.45
C GLU A 54 19.29 -10.83 -1.45
N SER A 55 19.59 -10.77 -0.15
CA SER A 55 18.67 -11.24 0.90
C SER A 55 17.39 -10.40 0.97
N LEU A 56 17.48 -9.07 0.74
CA LEU A 56 16.30 -8.22 0.67
C LEU A 56 15.45 -8.50 -0.58
N ASP A 57 16.07 -8.73 -1.71
CA ASP A 57 15.34 -9.07 -2.94
C ASP A 57 14.63 -10.43 -2.80
N LEU A 58 15.28 -11.41 -2.16
CA LEU A 58 14.65 -12.69 -1.83
C LEU A 58 13.52 -12.52 -0.79
N ALA A 59 13.67 -11.61 0.18
CA ALA A 59 12.62 -11.32 1.15
C ALA A 59 11.37 -10.73 0.45
N VAL A 60 11.55 -9.81 -0.51
CA VAL A 60 10.45 -9.28 -1.34
C VAL A 60 9.71 -10.41 -2.07
N GLU A 61 10.44 -11.38 -2.63
CA GLU A 61 9.84 -12.53 -3.33
C GLU A 61 9.03 -13.42 -2.38
N ARG A 62 9.58 -13.70 -1.20
CA ARG A 62 8.88 -14.51 -0.18
C ARG A 62 7.64 -13.81 0.37
N ILE A 63 7.71 -12.50 0.60
CA ILE A 63 6.53 -11.72 1.01
C ILE A 63 5.48 -11.77 -0.09
N ARG A 64 5.86 -11.65 -1.37
CA ARG A 64 4.94 -11.75 -2.50
C ARG A 64 4.24 -13.10 -2.54
N GLU A 65 4.97 -14.21 -2.44
CA GLU A 65 4.37 -15.56 -2.39
C GLU A 65 3.34 -15.72 -1.26
N ARG A 66 3.61 -15.11 -0.09
CA ARG A 66 2.67 -15.14 1.04
C ARG A 66 1.42 -14.32 0.75
N VAL A 67 1.59 -13.11 0.26
CA VAL A 67 0.49 -12.18 -0.02
C VAL A 67 -0.38 -12.68 -1.17
N ASP A 68 0.22 -13.24 -2.21
CA ASP A 68 -0.53 -13.87 -3.33
C ASP A 68 -1.44 -15.00 -2.82
N SER A 69 -1.02 -15.71 -1.78
CA SER A 69 -1.82 -16.78 -1.16
C SER A 69 -3.06 -16.27 -0.40
N LEU A 70 -3.14 -14.97 -0.09
CA LEU A 70 -4.31 -14.33 0.53
C LEU A 70 -5.44 -14.06 -0.48
N GLY A 71 -5.14 -14.16 -1.78
CA GLY A 71 -6.10 -13.79 -2.83
C GLY A 71 -6.34 -12.28 -2.94
N VAL A 72 -5.41 -11.46 -2.42
CA VAL A 72 -5.45 -10.01 -2.56
C VAL A 72 -5.24 -9.65 -4.01
N ALA A 73 -6.13 -8.81 -4.55
CA ALA A 73 -5.98 -8.33 -5.92
C ALA A 73 -4.77 -7.37 -5.99
N GLU A 74 -3.76 -7.75 -6.77
CA GLU A 74 -2.62 -6.91 -7.15
C GLU A 74 -1.86 -6.28 -5.96
N PRO A 75 -1.23 -7.10 -5.08
CA PRO A 75 -0.39 -6.57 -4.02
C PRO A 75 0.84 -5.88 -4.63
N GLU A 76 1.16 -4.68 -4.16
CA GLU A 76 2.34 -3.95 -4.58
C GLU A 76 3.42 -4.07 -3.50
N ILE A 77 4.49 -4.81 -3.80
CA ILE A 77 5.62 -5.00 -2.89
C ILE A 77 6.85 -4.35 -3.53
N ILE A 78 7.33 -3.29 -2.88
CA ILE A 78 8.37 -2.43 -3.42
C ILE A 78 9.52 -2.34 -2.43
N ARG A 79 10.74 -2.52 -2.94
CA ARG A 79 11.93 -2.17 -2.20
C ARG A 79 12.24 -0.68 -2.37
N GLN A 80 12.33 0.05 -1.25
CA GLN A 80 12.69 1.47 -1.21
C GLN A 80 13.97 1.65 -0.40
N GLY A 81 15.12 1.65 -1.08
CA GLY A 81 16.41 1.60 -0.41
C GLY A 81 16.57 0.28 0.33
N ASP A 82 16.69 0.34 1.66
CA ASP A 82 16.78 -0.84 2.52
C ASP A 82 15.42 -1.26 3.10
N ALA A 83 14.40 -0.43 3.01
CA ALA A 83 13.05 -0.77 3.46
C ALA A 83 12.26 -1.54 2.39
N ILE A 84 11.36 -2.40 2.86
CA ILE A 84 10.36 -3.08 2.04
C ILE A 84 8.99 -2.50 2.38
N VAL A 85 8.29 -1.96 1.37
CA VAL A 85 6.93 -1.45 1.50
C VAL A 85 5.98 -2.43 0.84
N VAL A 86 5.02 -2.90 1.61
CA VAL A 86 3.98 -3.84 1.18
C VAL A 86 2.65 -3.13 1.18
N ASN A 87 2.09 -2.88 0.01
CA ASN A 87 0.79 -2.26 -0.18
C ASN A 87 -0.22 -3.35 -0.55
N LEU A 88 -1.26 -3.47 0.24
CA LEU A 88 -2.34 -4.46 0.11
C LEU A 88 -3.67 -3.74 -0.12
N PRO A 89 -4.00 -3.38 -1.38
CA PRO A 89 -5.25 -2.72 -1.68
C PRO A 89 -6.44 -3.67 -1.56
N GLY A 90 -7.59 -3.16 -1.12
CA GLY A 90 -8.86 -3.89 -1.10
C GLY A 90 -8.93 -5.10 -0.15
N VAL A 91 -8.08 -5.13 0.89
CA VAL A 91 -8.10 -6.22 1.88
C VAL A 91 -9.25 -6.02 2.85
N ASP A 92 -10.14 -7.02 2.96
CA ASP A 92 -11.30 -7.00 3.87
C ASP A 92 -10.87 -7.15 5.34
N ASN A 93 -9.92 -8.04 5.61
CA ASN A 93 -9.37 -8.27 6.96
C ASN A 93 -7.94 -7.72 7.06
N GLN A 94 -7.85 -6.48 7.54
CA GLN A 94 -6.58 -5.75 7.65
C GLN A 94 -5.64 -6.37 8.68
N ASP A 95 -6.18 -6.88 9.80
CA ASP A 95 -5.39 -7.45 10.88
C ASP A 95 -4.70 -8.75 10.47
N ASP A 96 -5.37 -9.60 9.71
CA ASP A 96 -4.79 -10.85 9.22
C ASP A 96 -3.71 -10.59 8.16
N ALA A 97 -3.94 -9.60 7.29
CA ALA A 97 -2.96 -9.18 6.30
C ALA A 97 -1.68 -8.61 6.95
N ILE A 98 -1.85 -7.76 7.98
CA ILE A 98 -0.74 -7.19 8.76
C ILE A 98 0.05 -8.31 9.43
N LYS A 99 -0.62 -9.23 10.14
CA LYS A 99 0.02 -10.36 10.79
C LYS A 99 0.85 -11.19 9.83
N LEU A 100 0.31 -11.51 8.65
CA LEU A 100 0.99 -12.36 7.68
C LEU A 100 2.25 -11.71 7.08
N VAL A 101 2.21 -10.40 6.89
CA VAL A 101 3.35 -9.62 6.39
C VAL A 101 4.40 -9.43 7.49
N GLN A 102 3.98 -9.26 8.75
CA GLN A 102 4.88 -9.05 9.89
C GLN A 102 5.65 -10.31 10.28
N VAL A 103 5.08 -11.49 10.03
CA VAL A 103 5.71 -12.76 10.40
C VAL A 103 7.00 -12.96 9.59
N THR A 104 8.15 -13.00 10.26
CA THR A 104 9.44 -13.36 9.63
C THR A 104 9.42 -14.78 9.11
N GLY A 105 8.61 -15.63 9.73
CA GLY A 105 8.46 -17.04 9.35
C GLY A 105 9.65 -17.90 9.75
N ALA A 106 10.44 -17.44 10.72
CA ALA A 106 11.53 -18.23 11.28
C ALA A 106 10.95 -19.38 12.10
N VAL A 107 10.90 -20.55 11.51
CA VAL A 107 10.47 -21.78 12.20
C VAL A 107 11.68 -22.44 12.83
N LEU A 108 11.62 -22.62 14.15
CA LEU A 108 12.62 -23.34 14.94
C LEU A 108 11.98 -24.60 15.55
N LEU A 109 12.68 -25.72 15.42
CA LEU A 109 12.29 -26.99 16.03
C LEU A 109 13.12 -27.20 17.28
N ARG A 110 12.46 -27.14 18.45
CA ARG A 110 13.12 -27.15 19.73
C ARG A 110 12.61 -28.28 20.62
N PRO A 111 13.48 -28.94 21.39
CA PRO A 111 13.04 -29.87 22.40
C PRO A 111 12.39 -29.13 23.58
N VAL A 112 11.28 -29.63 24.08
CA VAL A 112 10.65 -29.10 25.29
C VAL A 112 11.34 -29.68 26.51
N LEU A 113 11.98 -28.84 27.33
CA LEU A 113 12.61 -29.21 28.57
C LEU A 113 11.58 -29.25 29.69
N LEU A 114 10.77 -28.19 29.83
CA LEU A 114 9.71 -28.09 30.82
C LEU A 114 8.51 -27.37 30.17
N SER A 115 7.31 -27.72 30.64
CA SER A 115 6.10 -26.94 30.32
C SER A 115 5.28 -26.73 31.59
N GLN A 116 4.70 -25.53 31.73
CA GLN A 116 3.89 -25.15 32.87
C GLN A 116 2.63 -24.46 32.36
N VAL A 117 1.46 -24.98 32.74
CA VAL A 117 0.19 -24.37 32.49
C VAL A 117 0.01 -23.16 33.42
N ILE A 118 -0.44 -22.06 32.90
CA ILE A 118 -0.82 -20.88 33.68
C ILE A 118 -2.24 -21.13 34.16
N ASP A 119 -2.40 -21.51 35.44
CA ASP A 119 -3.72 -21.41 36.05
C ASP A 119 -4.10 -19.92 36.14
N THR A 120 -4.90 -19.44 35.21
CA THR A 120 -5.57 -18.15 35.40
C THR A 120 -6.46 -18.28 36.62
N PRO A 121 -6.27 -17.49 37.68
CA PRO A 121 -7.20 -17.51 38.79
C PRO A 121 -8.54 -17.04 38.27
N ASP A 122 -9.43 -17.98 38.04
CA ASP A 122 -10.82 -17.71 37.80
C ASP A 122 -11.37 -16.89 38.98
N SER A 123 -11.88 -15.74 38.67
CA SER A 123 -12.67 -14.82 39.47
C SER A 123 -12.85 -15.23 40.94
N ILE A 124 -12.25 -14.46 41.85
CA ILE A 124 -12.66 -14.38 43.24
C ILE A 124 -14.12 -13.86 43.23
N ALA A 125 -15.06 -14.79 43.15
CA ALA A 125 -16.43 -14.51 43.53
C ALA A 125 -16.48 -14.50 45.06
N ASP A 126 -16.79 -13.34 45.55
CA ASP A 126 -17.22 -12.93 46.87
C ASP A 126 -17.81 -14.05 47.75
N GLY A 127 -17.42 -14.08 49.01
CA GLY A 127 -18.25 -14.64 50.05
C GLY A 127 -17.58 -15.69 50.92
N ALA A 128 -16.55 -15.30 51.71
CA ALA A 128 -16.23 -16.04 52.93
C ALA A 128 -17.41 -15.89 53.94
N SER A 129 -18.12 -16.98 54.21
CA SER A 129 -18.82 -17.16 55.48
C SER A 129 -18.67 -18.59 55.95
N THR A 130 -17.84 -18.75 56.95
CA THR A 130 -17.69 -19.91 57.79
C THR A 130 -18.98 -20.09 58.60
N THR A 131 -19.66 -21.26 58.54
CA THR A 131 -20.29 -21.88 59.71
C THR A 131 -20.52 -23.38 59.49
N VAL A 132 -20.27 -24.07 60.56
CA VAL A 132 -20.23 -25.50 60.82
C VAL A 132 -21.59 -26.17 60.80
N ALA A 133 -21.62 -27.39 60.28
CA ALA A 133 -22.49 -28.57 60.51
C ALA A 133 -23.86 -28.40 61.21
N ASP A 134 -24.94 -28.88 60.66
CA ASP A 134 -25.56 -30.11 61.21
C ASP A 134 -26.65 -30.68 60.27
N SER A 135 -26.86 -31.95 60.47
CA SER A 135 -27.69 -32.94 59.78
C SER A 135 -29.19 -32.60 59.73
N SER A 136 -29.89 -32.97 58.69
CA SER A 136 -30.95 -34.00 58.65
C SER A 136 -32.08 -33.70 57.63
N THR A 137 -32.24 -34.67 56.72
CA THR A 137 -33.50 -35.32 56.31
C THR A 137 -34.70 -34.47 55.86
N THR A 138 -35.12 -34.62 54.62
CA THR A 138 -36.43 -35.13 54.12
C THR A 138 -36.85 -34.45 52.79
N GLU A 139 -37.04 -35.27 51.80
CA GLU A 139 -37.78 -35.07 50.54
C GLU A 139 -39.30 -35.07 50.84
N PRO A 140 -40.27 -34.93 49.92
CA PRO A 140 -40.37 -34.20 48.64
C PRO A 140 -41.68 -33.38 48.50
N ALA A 141 -41.82 -32.63 47.40
CA ALA A 141 -43.06 -32.58 46.62
C ALA A 141 -43.09 -31.52 45.52
N VAL A 142 -43.26 -31.98 44.29
CA VAL A 142 -43.81 -31.30 43.10
C VAL A 142 -45.31 -31.24 43.22
N PRO A 143 -46.22 -30.45 42.56
CA PRO A 143 -46.04 -29.85 41.21
C PRO A 143 -46.80 -28.52 40.91
N THR A 144 -46.65 -28.06 39.71
CA THR A 144 -47.69 -27.51 38.77
C THR A 144 -48.07 -26.04 38.89
N SER A 145 -47.86 -25.20 37.88
CA SER A 145 -48.71 -24.94 36.69
C SER A 145 -48.38 -23.62 36.01
N MET A 146 -48.30 -23.68 34.70
CA MET A 146 -48.40 -22.59 33.71
C MET A 146 -49.90 -22.20 33.51
N PRO A 147 -50.21 -21.26 32.59
CA PRO A 147 -50.06 -19.81 32.40
C PRO A 147 -51.45 -19.12 32.43
N PRO A 148 -51.92 -18.10 31.80
CA PRO A 148 -51.59 -17.47 30.52
C PRO A 148 -51.80 -15.93 30.40
N ASP A 149 -51.32 -15.43 29.24
CA ASP A 149 -51.94 -14.45 28.32
C ASP A 149 -52.34 -13.03 28.73
N ALA A 150 -51.97 -12.14 27.95
CA ALA A 150 -52.69 -11.31 26.94
C ALA A 150 -52.35 -9.81 26.95
N THR A 151 -51.85 -9.39 25.84
CA THR A 151 -52.42 -8.43 24.86
C THR A 151 -52.44 -6.93 25.20
N THR A 152 -51.89 -6.19 24.24
CA THR A 152 -52.46 -5.01 23.56
C THR A 152 -52.06 -3.63 24.06
N THR A 153 -51.44 -2.82 23.29
CA THR A 153 -51.77 -1.80 22.28
C THR A 153 -50.85 -0.59 22.34
N LEU A 154 -50.34 -0.23 21.15
CA LEU A 154 -49.96 1.12 20.72
C LEU A 154 -51.19 2.06 20.70
N PRO A 155 -51.14 3.39 20.58
CA PRO A 155 -50.20 4.22 19.79
C PRO A 155 -49.95 5.65 20.35
N GLY A 156 -49.10 6.44 19.64
CA GLY A 156 -49.24 7.91 19.60
C GLY A 156 -47.94 8.70 19.67
N GLY A 157 -47.48 9.22 18.52
CA GLY A 157 -46.62 10.38 18.46
C GLY A 157 -47.48 11.68 18.42
N PRO A 158 -47.01 12.86 18.03
CA PRO A 158 -45.67 13.42 17.88
C PRO A 158 -45.52 14.81 18.56
N ALA A 159 -44.32 15.37 18.67
CA ALA A 159 -44.14 16.83 18.65
C ALA A 159 -42.68 17.27 18.59
N ARG A 160 -42.40 18.06 17.59
CA ARG A 160 -41.36 19.09 17.46
C ARG A 160 -41.96 20.44 17.92
N PRO A 161 -41.26 21.61 17.96
CA PRO A 161 -39.86 21.99 17.96
C PRO A 161 -39.52 23.14 18.97
N ALA A 162 -38.23 23.62 19.01
CA ALA A 162 -37.86 25.02 19.17
C ALA A 162 -36.33 25.14 19.26
N THR A 163 -35.66 25.70 18.27
CA THR A 163 -35.27 27.10 18.00
C THR A 163 -34.53 27.81 19.12
N ALA A 164 -33.31 28.16 18.88
CA ALA A 164 -32.72 29.51 18.86
C ALA A 164 -31.20 29.43 19.07
N THR A 165 -30.39 29.80 18.08
CA THR A 165 -29.80 31.12 17.83
C THR A 165 -28.66 31.49 18.78
N SER A 166 -27.42 31.54 18.34
CA SER A 166 -26.68 32.73 17.98
C SER A 166 -25.18 32.46 17.82
N VAL A 167 -24.65 32.90 16.70
CA VAL A 167 -23.26 33.27 16.43
C VAL A 167 -23.10 34.73 16.93
N PRO A 168 -21.95 35.32 17.22
CA PRO A 168 -20.79 35.39 16.36
C PRO A 168 -19.37 35.50 17.03
N ASP A 169 -18.41 35.43 16.12
CA ASP A 169 -17.21 36.28 15.93
C ASP A 169 -15.89 36.04 16.64
N ASP A 170 -14.96 35.81 15.74
CA ASP A 170 -13.70 36.53 15.50
C ASP A 170 -12.51 36.35 16.45
N SER A 171 -11.45 35.82 15.90
CA SER A 171 -10.12 36.47 15.80
C SER A 171 -8.99 35.51 15.53
N SER A 172 -8.37 35.71 14.40
CA SER A 172 -7.02 35.35 14.01
C SER A 172 -6.00 35.64 15.13
N THR A 173 -5.08 34.69 15.39
CA THR A 173 -3.71 35.09 15.75
C THR A 173 -2.72 33.97 15.38
N THR A 174 -1.92 34.24 14.40
CA THR A 174 -0.64 33.63 14.08
C THR A 174 0.32 33.85 15.23
N THR A 175 0.93 32.82 15.78
CA THR A 175 2.10 32.98 16.63
C THR A 175 3.15 31.93 16.30
N SER A 176 4.21 32.43 15.70
CA SER A 176 5.50 31.80 15.57
C SER A 176 6.10 31.54 16.94
N ILE A 177 6.62 30.35 17.20
CA ILE A 177 7.43 30.10 18.40
C ILE A 177 8.86 29.88 17.95
N VAL A 178 9.68 30.81 18.42
CA VAL A 178 11.13 30.84 18.33
C VAL A 178 11.70 29.90 19.39
N GLU A 179 12.67 29.13 18.97
CA GLU A 179 13.63 28.38 19.77
C GLU A 179 14.36 29.28 20.79
N SER A 180 14.44 28.85 22.03
CA SER A 180 15.38 29.43 22.99
C SER A 180 15.97 28.36 23.91
N THR A 181 17.17 28.00 23.57
CA THR A 181 18.12 27.30 24.42
C THR A 181 18.53 28.18 25.59
N THR A 182 18.36 27.72 26.82
CA THR A 182 18.98 28.39 27.98
C THR A 182 19.74 27.35 28.79
N THR A 183 21.03 27.40 28.67
CA THR A 183 22.03 26.77 29.53
C THR A 183 22.09 27.53 30.83
N THR A 184 21.86 26.88 31.96
CA THR A 184 22.14 27.48 33.28
C THR A 184 23.19 26.65 33.98
N GLU A 185 24.37 27.25 34.06
CA GLU A 185 25.49 26.83 34.90
C GLU A 185 25.15 27.18 36.36
N VAL A 186 25.24 26.27 37.29
CA VAL A 186 25.22 26.54 38.73
C VAL A 186 26.49 25.96 39.33
N THR A 187 27.25 26.89 39.83
CA THR A 187 28.52 26.80 40.56
C THR A 187 28.32 26.11 41.92
N GLY A 188 29.32 25.38 42.32
CA GLY A 188 29.38 24.50 43.47
C GLY A 188 29.19 25.10 44.84
N THR A 189 28.88 24.21 45.78
CA THR A 189 29.22 24.33 47.19
C THR A 189 29.48 22.94 47.73
N GLU A 190 30.67 22.82 48.26
CA GLU A 190 31.28 21.69 48.95
C GLU A 190 30.51 21.42 50.26
N VAL A 191 30.08 20.18 50.51
CA VAL A 191 29.70 19.67 51.84
C VAL A 191 30.19 18.24 51.99
N THR A 192 30.99 18.12 53.00
CA THR A 192 31.70 17.11 53.73
C THR A 192 31.09 15.70 53.73
N ASP A 193 32.00 14.74 53.65
CA ASP A 193 31.90 13.31 53.88
C ASP A 193 30.93 12.85 54.97
N THR A 194 30.08 11.92 54.62
CA THR A 194 29.61 10.86 55.53
C THR A 194 29.49 9.59 54.72
N GLU A 195 30.32 8.66 55.09
CA GLU A 195 30.42 7.28 54.59
C GLU A 195 29.07 6.56 54.71
N ALA A 196 28.47 6.25 53.56
CA ALA A 196 27.34 5.33 53.48
C ALA A 196 27.81 3.97 52.90
N PRO A 197 27.20 2.87 53.31
CA PRO A 197 27.76 1.54 53.08
C PRO A 197 27.72 1.19 51.58
N THR A 198 28.83 0.61 51.14
CA THR A 198 29.02 0.03 49.82
C THR A 198 27.88 -0.95 49.51
N VAL A 199 26.93 -0.50 48.66
CA VAL A 199 26.03 -1.41 47.95
C VAL A 199 26.86 -2.02 46.84
N THR A 200 27.15 -3.28 46.97
CA THR A 200 27.72 -4.10 45.92
C THR A 200 26.89 -3.98 44.67
N GLU A 201 27.50 -3.38 43.67
CA GLU A 201 27.12 -3.46 42.27
C GLU A 201 27.19 -4.94 41.89
N ASP A 202 26.03 -5.59 41.83
CA ASP A 202 25.81 -6.76 40.98
C ASP A 202 24.33 -7.18 41.07
N THR A 203 23.59 -6.87 40.09
CA THR A 203 22.72 -7.76 39.33
C THR A 203 22.00 -6.91 38.27
N VAL A 204 22.67 -6.66 37.17
CA VAL A 204 21.96 -6.43 35.90
C VAL A 204 21.07 -7.65 35.72
N PRO A 205 19.75 -7.53 35.59
CA PRO A 205 18.91 -8.66 35.25
C PRO A 205 19.49 -9.28 33.99
N ALA A 206 19.85 -10.56 34.04
CA ALA A 206 20.33 -11.27 32.87
C ALA A 206 19.33 -11.06 31.77
N GLU A 207 19.75 -10.39 30.69
CA GLU A 207 18.95 -10.13 29.52
C GLU A 207 18.37 -11.46 29.06
N MET A 208 17.03 -11.59 29.05
CA MET A 208 16.40 -12.84 28.64
C MET A 208 16.85 -13.13 27.20
N PRO A 209 17.37 -14.35 26.94
CA PRO A 209 17.86 -14.67 25.62
C PRO A 209 16.77 -14.50 24.56
N ASP A 210 17.15 -13.95 23.41
CA ASP A 210 16.26 -13.75 22.27
C ASP A 210 15.53 -15.06 21.91
N PRO A 211 14.20 -15.12 21.94
CA PRO A 211 13.44 -16.33 21.62
C PRO A 211 13.71 -16.88 20.23
N THR A 212 14.26 -16.06 19.34
CA THR A 212 14.58 -16.40 17.96
C THR A 212 16.03 -16.88 17.79
N ASP A 213 16.88 -16.78 18.82
CA ASP A 213 18.25 -17.33 18.77
C ASP A 213 18.21 -18.87 18.80
N PRO A 214 18.63 -19.55 17.71
CA PRO A 214 18.59 -21.02 17.66
C PRO A 214 19.47 -21.71 18.69
N ALA A 215 20.54 -21.07 19.18
CA ALA A 215 21.48 -21.66 20.10
C ALA A 215 21.09 -21.51 21.57
N ALA A 216 20.20 -20.60 21.89
CA ALA A 216 19.82 -20.27 23.26
C ALA A 216 18.75 -21.22 23.83
N THR A 217 18.78 -21.43 25.15
CA THR A 217 17.65 -21.97 25.91
C THR A 217 16.71 -20.82 26.23
N VAL A 218 15.46 -20.93 25.86
CA VAL A 218 14.49 -19.80 25.89
C VAL A 218 13.23 -20.17 26.67
N PHE A 219 12.59 -19.15 27.23
CA PHE A 219 11.27 -19.25 27.85
C PHE A 219 10.25 -18.55 26.99
N VAL A 220 9.27 -19.28 26.48
CA VAL A 220 8.29 -18.78 25.52
C VAL A 220 6.89 -19.29 25.85
N GLN A 221 5.88 -18.56 25.39
CA GLN A 221 4.47 -18.94 25.56
C GLN A 221 3.92 -19.59 24.29
N ASN A 222 2.81 -20.32 24.44
CA ASN A 222 2.00 -20.71 23.30
C ASN A 222 1.18 -19.53 22.77
N THR A 223 0.60 -19.68 21.57
CA THR A 223 -0.24 -18.66 20.92
C THR A 223 -1.42 -18.20 21.79
N ALA A 224 -1.96 -19.09 22.60
CA ALA A 224 -3.09 -18.78 23.49
C ALA A 224 -2.66 -18.09 24.81
N GLY A 225 -1.36 -18.00 25.12
CA GLY A 225 -0.87 -17.45 26.38
C GLY A 225 -1.18 -18.30 27.62
N THR A 226 -1.59 -19.56 27.45
CA THR A 226 -2.04 -20.45 28.52
C THR A 226 -0.96 -21.37 29.05
N GLU A 227 0.14 -21.54 28.34
CA GLU A 227 1.21 -22.47 28.69
C GLU A 227 2.57 -21.83 28.45
N PHE A 228 3.47 -21.89 29.43
CA PHE A 228 4.88 -21.52 29.29
C PHE A 228 5.72 -22.75 28.99
N TYR A 229 6.69 -22.56 28.13
CA TYR A 229 7.64 -23.59 27.75
C TYR A 229 9.07 -23.12 27.99
N GLN A 230 9.85 -23.95 28.63
CA GLN A 230 11.30 -23.87 28.59
C GLN A 230 11.76 -24.76 27.43
N LEU A 231 12.38 -24.16 26.44
CA LEU A 231 12.83 -24.84 25.23
C LEU A 231 14.37 -24.87 25.19
N GLY A 232 14.92 -26.01 24.84
CA GLY A 232 16.35 -26.16 24.57
C GLY A 232 16.76 -25.54 23.23
N PRO A 233 18.07 -25.59 22.91
CA PRO A 233 18.59 -25.17 21.60
C PRO A 233 17.86 -25.86 20.46
N ALA A 234 17.62 -25.12 19.38
CA ALA A 234 16.96 -25.65 18.18
C ALA A 234 17.87 -26.72 17.52
N PHE A 235 17.32 -27.86 17.20
CA PHE A 235 18.05 -28.92 16.49
C PHE A 235 17.84 -28.82 14.97
N ALA A 236 16.80 -28.11 14.51
CA ALA A 236 16.50 -27.86 13.10
C ALA A 236 15.70 -26.58 12.91
N THR A 237 15.70 -26.09 11.69
CA THR A 237 14.87 -24.96 11.22
C THR A 237 13.74 -25.47 10.33
N GLY A 238 12.84 -24.57 9.92
CA GLY A 238 11.76 -24.88 8.97
C GLY A 238 12.23 -25.39 7.60
N GLU A 239 13.52 -25.31 7.29
CA GLU A 239 14.08 -25.83 6.04
C GLU A 239 13.98 -27.34 5.90
N VAL A 240 13.72 -28.06 6.97
CA VAL A 240 13.48 -29.51 6.94
C VAL A 240 12.18 -29.88 6.21
N PHE A 241 11.27 -28.92 6.04
CA PHE A 241 9.98 -29.13 5.39
C PHE A 241 10.03 -28.83 3.89
N ASN A 242 9.19 -29.53 3.12
CA ASN A 242 8.90 -29.18 1.74
C ASN A 242 7.86 -28.04 1.65
N SER A 243 7.75 -27.43 0.48
CA SER A 243 6.75 -26.37 0.20
C SER A 243 5.34 -26.93 -0.10
N ASP A 244 4.99 -28.08 0.47
CA ASP A 244 3.69 -28.76 0.26
C ASP A 244 2.78 -28.71 1.49
N ALA A 245 3.14 -27.89 2.48
CA ALA A 245 2.36 -27.69 3.69
C ALA A 245 0.91 -27.28 3.37
N ARG A 246 -0.05 -27.95 4.02
CA ARG A 246 -1.47 -27.66 3.90
C ARG A 246 -2.20 -27.87 5.22
N ALA A 247 -3.18 -27.00 5.47
CA ALA A 247 -4.11 -27.21 6.58
C ALA A 247 -5.06 -28.36 6.24
N ASP A 248 -5.27 -29.26 7.21
CA ASP A 248 -6.14 -30.43 7.07
C ASP A 248 -6.80 -30.75 8.43
N VAL A 249 -7.90 -31.49 8.39
CA VAL A 249 -8.51 -32.00 9.64
C VAL A 249 -7.79 -33.32 10.01
N ILE A 250 -7.07 -33.29 11.12
CA ILE A 250 -6.24 -34.39 11.59
C ILE A 250 -6.78 -34.85 12.96
N SER A 251 -7.19 -36.10 13.04
CA SER A 251 -7.72 -36.71 14.28
C SER A 251 -8.86 -35.94 14.95
N GLY A 252 -9.71 -35.25 14.13
CA GLY A 252 -10.87 -34.51 14.62
C GLY A 252 -10.62 -33.04 14.98
N GLY A 253 -9.41 -32.52 14.80
CA GLY A 253 -9.04 -31.11 14.95
C GLY A 253 -8.32 -30.59 13.74
N TRP A 254 -8.23 -29.24 13.61
CA TRP A 254 -7.40 -28.63 12.59
C TRP A 254 -5.91 -28.84 12.87
N GLY A 255 -5.13 -29.04 11.82
CA GLY A 255 -3.68 -29.20 11.90
C GLY A 255 -3.02 -28.93 10.54
N VAL A 256 -1.72 -29.07 10.48
CA VAL A 256 -0.94 -28.87 9.26
C VAL A 256 -0.23 -30.16 8.89
N ARG A 257 -0.45 -30.61 7.66
CA ARG A 257 0.26 -31.75 7.06
C ARG A 257 1.34 -31.22 6.14
N VAL A 258 2.57 -31.72 6.31
CA VAL A 258 3.74 -31.32 5.51
C VAL A 258 4.66 -32.51 5.33
N THR A 259 5.36 -32.58 4.19
CA THR A 259 6.38 -33.62 3.98
C THR A 259 7.79 -33.11 4.33
N LEU A 260 8.66 -34.03 4.75
CA LEU A 260 10.06 -33.73 5.04
C LEU A 260 10.88 -33.74 3.75
N ARG A 261 11.84 -32.83 3.64
CA ARG A 261 12.86 -32.88 2.59
C ARG A 261 13.73 -34.11 2.79
N GLY A 262 14.17 -34.74 1.71
CA GLY A 262 15.12 -35.84 1.80
C GLY A 262 16.53 -35.39 2.15
N GLY A 263 17.32 -36.27 2.77
CA GLY A 263 18.74 -36.10 3.03
C GLY A 263 19.08 -35.41 4.36
N THR A 264 20.38 -35.09 4.52
CA THR A 264 21.00 -34.67 5.78
C THR A 264 20.41 -33.38 6.39
N ASN A 265 19.91 -32.46 5.56
CA ASN A 265 19.29 -31.20 6.03
C ASN A 265 17.76 -31.30 6.10
N GLY A 266 17.18 -32.48 5.95
CA GLY A 266 15.75 -32.73 5.97
C GLY A 266 15.37 -33.84 6.95
N ALA A 267 14.90 -34.98 6.41
CA ALA A 267 14.41 -36.10 7.20
C ALA A 267 15.46 -36.67 8.20
N ASP A 268 16.75 -36.69 7.83
CA ASP A 268 17.79 -37.17 8.71
C ASP A 268 17.95 -36.28 9.94
N LEU A 269 17.94 -34.93 9.72
CA LEU A 269 18.04 -33.96 10.82
C LEU A 269 16.80 -34.00 11.72
N TRP A 270 15.60 -34.06 11.10
CA TRP A 270 14.35 -34.26 11.83
C TRP A 270 14.38 -35.52 12.71
N ASN A 271 14.82 -36.64 12.13
CA ASN A 271 14.85 -37.92 12.81
C ASN A 271 15.86 -37.98 13.99
N ILE A 272 16.95 -37.20 13.93
CA ILE A 272 17.85 -37.04 15.07
C ILE A 272 17.11 -36.41 16.26
N GLY A 273 16.36 -35.34 16.04
CA GLY A 273 15.53 -34.69 17.07
C GLY A 273 14.41 -35.60 17.56
N ALA A 274 13.72 -36.26 16.62
CA ALA A 274 12.62 -37.18 16.94
C ALA A 274 13.09 -38.37 17.79
N ALA A 275 14.23 -38.98 17.46
CA ALA A 275 14.79 -40.09 18.21
C ALA A 275 15.14 -39.69 19.66
N ARG A 276 15.73 -38.51 19.88
CA ARG A 276 16.04 -37.96 21.19
C ARG A 276 14.78 -37.72 22.03
N CYS A 277 13.78 -37.11 21.45
CA CYS A 277 12.49 -36.84 22.13
C CYS A 277 11.72 -38.16 22.38
N PHE A 278 11.74 -39.12 21.45
CA PHE A 278 11.14 -40.45 21.67
C PHE A 278 11.78 -41.20 22.82
N ALA A 279 13.11 -41.16 22.88
CA ALA A 279 13.88 -41.77 23.97
C ALA A 279 13.77 -41.02 25.31
N LYS A 280 13.23 -39.82 25.33
CA LYS A 280 13.19 -38.90 26.49
C LYS A 280 14.57 -38.72 27.12
N ASP A 281 15.57 -38.49 26.28
CA ASP A 281 16.94 -38.27 26.77
C ASP A 281 17.07 -36.91 27.51
N SER A 282 18.26 -36.62 28.05
CA SER A 282 18.52 -35.39 28.81
C SER A 282 18.29 -34.11 27.99
N SER A 283 18.35 -34.18 26.65
CA SER A 283 18.11 -33.04 25.77
C SER A 283 16.62 -32.81 25.44
N CYS A 284 15.75 -33.82 25.65
CA CYS A 284 14.31 -33.75 25.41
C CYS A 284 13.51 -34.57 26.46
N PRO A 285 13.59 -34.22 27.74
CA PRO A 285 13.05 -35.05 28.82
C PRO A 285 11.53 -35.17 28.82
N SER A 286 10.81 -34.18 28.26
CA SER A 286 9.37 -34.22 28.14
C SER A 286 8.85 -35.17 27.04
N GLY A 287 9.71 -35.56 26.09
CA GLY A 287 9.31 -36.30 24.90
C GLY A 287 8.49 -35.49 23.90
N ARG A 288 8.45 -34.15 24.08
CA ARG A 288 7.69 -33.21 23.23
C ARG A 288 8.65 -32.37 22.38
N MET A 289 8.25 -32.10 21.16
CA MET A 289 8.99 -31.27 20.22
C MET A 289 8.17 -30.02 19.92
N ALA A 290 8.69 -28.87 20.28
CA ALA A 290 8.03 -27.60 20.02
C ALA A 290 8.34 -27.10 18.60
N ILE A 291 7.31 -26.67 17.90
CA ILE A 291 7.37 -25.92 16.64
C ILE A 291 7.17 -24.46 17.01
N VAL A 292 8.26 -23.70 16.96
CA VAL A 292 8.29 -22.28 17.34
C VAL A 292 8.34 -21.45 16.08
N LEU A 293 7.40 -20.52 15.94
CA LEU A 293 7.34 -19.54 14.86
C LEU A 293 7.57 -18.15 15.45
N ASP A 294 8.65 -17.50 15.03
CA ASP A 294 9.01 -16.14 15.47
C ASP A 294 9.00 -15.97 17.01
N GLY A 295 9.49 -16.97 17.73
CA GLY A 295 9.58 -16.94 19.19
C GLY A 295 8.30 -17.33 19.93
N VAL A 296 7.24 -17.75 19.23
CA VAL A 296 5.97 -18.22 19.84
C VAL A 296 5.76 -19.70 19.54
N VAL A 297 5.40 -20.48 20.54
CA VAL A 297 5.11 -21.91 20.37
C VAL A 297 3.75 -22.08 19.68
N GLN A 298 3.78 -22.58 18.45
CA GLN A 298 2.56 -22.90 17.70
C GLN A 298 1.97 -24.24 18.12
N SER A 299 2.84 -25.22 18.35
CA SER A 299 2.45 -26.55 18.81
C SER A 299 3.66 -27.25 19.43
N ALA A 300 3.41 -28.11 20.41
CA ALA A 300 4.41 -28.94 21.02
C ALA A 300 3.92 -30.39 21.15
N PRO A 301 3.76 -31.12 20.02
CA PRO A 301 3.29 -32.50 20.05
C PRO A 301 4.27 -33.45 20.72
N SER A 302 3.73 -34.53 21.28
CA SER A 302 4.54 -35.64 21.76
C SER A 302 5.07 -36.48 20.60
N VAL A 303 6.34 -36.80 20.60
CA VAL A 303 6.97 -37.63 19.58
C VAL A 303 6.66 -39.09 19.89
N ASN A 304 5.89 -39.75 19.00
CA ASN A 304 5.40 -41.11 19.21
C ASN A 304 6.17 -42.19 18.45
N GLN A 305 7.15 -41.78 17.64
CA GLN A 305 8.04 -42.69 16.90
C GLN A 305 9.43 -42.09 16.70
N PRO A 306 10.49 -42.92 16.65
CA PRO A 306 11.87 -42.42 16.60
C PRO A 306 12.27 -41.92 15.21
N SER A 307 11.53 -42.27 14.14
CA SER A 307 11.84 -41.87 12.78
C SER A 307 10.60 -41.73 11.93
N PHE A 308 10.67 -40.78 10.99
CA PHE A 308 9.64 -40.46 10.05
C PHE A 308 10.20 -40.58 8.62
N SER A 309 9.52 -41.27 7.73
CA SER A 309 9.98 -41.51 6.36
C SER A 309 9.22 -40.72 5.28
N GLY A 310 8.37 -39.79 5.68
CA GLY A 310 7.52 -39.06 4.73
C GLY A 310 6.94 -37.79 5.29
N GLY A 311 5.63 -37.78 5.53
CA GLY A 311 4.93 -36.62 6.06
C GLY A 311 4.93 -36.56 7.58
N VAL A 312 4.77 -35.35 8.08
CA VAL A 312 4.58 -35.01 9.48
C VAL A 312 3.24 -34.31 9.63
N ASP A 313 2.46 -34.75 10.59
CA ASP A 313 1.21 -34.10 10.96
C ASP A 313 1.48 -33.23 12.21
N ILE A 314 1.38 -31.90 12.04
CA ILE A 314 1.52 -30.92 13.12
C ILE A 314 0.12 -30.73 13.70
N THR A 315 -0.10 -31.27 14.89
CA THR A 315 -1.37 -31.22 15.59
C THR A 315 -1.28 -30.31 16.81
N GLY A 316 -2.38 -29.66 17.15
CA GLY A 316 -2.50 -28.75 18.28
C GLY A 316 -3.94 -28.26 18.44
N SER A 317 -4.16 -27.28 19.31
CA SER A 317 -5.46 -26.63 19.47
C SER A 317 -5.64 -25.51 18.43
N PHE A 318 -5.47 -25.85 17.14
CA PHE A 318 -5.58 -24.88 16.06
C PHE A 318 -7.04 -24.61 15.69
N THR A 319 -7.36 -23.35 15.46
CA THR A 319 -8.50 -22.94 14.66
C THR A 319 -8.21 -23.18 13.16
N GLU A 320 -9.22 -23.13 12.33
CA GLU A 320 -9.06 -23.22 10.87
C GLU A 320 -8.12 -22.15 10.32
N GLY A 321 -8.26 -20.90 10.81
CA GLY A 321 -7.43 -19.77 10.43
C GLY A 321 -5.96 -19.98 10.76
N GLU A 322 -5.66 -20.32 12.02
CA GLU A 322 -4.28 -20.56 12.49
C GLU A 322 -3.60 -21.71 11.75
N ALA A 323 -4.33 -22.79 11.46
CA ALA A 323 -3.78 -23.91 10.69
C ALA A 323 -3.44 -23.48 9.25
N LYS A 324 -4.30 -22.68 8.62
CA LYS A 324 -4.06 -22.12 7.27
C LYS A 324 -2.87 -21.16 7.26
N ASP A 325 -2.75 -20.30 8.27
CA ASP A 325 -1.66 -19.32 8.37
C ASP A 325 -0.32 -20.02 8.60
N LEU A 326 -0.26 -20.98 9.50
CA LEU A 326 0.93 -21.80 9.71
C LEU A 326 1.31 -22.57 8.42
N ALA A 327 0.34 -23.13 7.71
CA ALA A 327 0.60 -23.83 6.45
C ALA A 327 1.17 -22.89 5.38
N ARG A 328 0.67 -21.64 5.28
CA ARG A 328 1.21 -20.64 4.35
C ARG A 328 2.66 -20.26 4.68
N VAL A 329 2.96 -20.04 5.96
CA VAL A 329 4.31 -19.73 6.41
C VAL A 329 5.27 -20.87 6.13
N LEU A 330 4.90 -22.11 6.44
CA LEU A 330 5.72 -23.30 6.15
C LEU A 330 5.93 -23.49 4.63
N LYS A 331 4.91 -23.19 3.83
CA LYS A 331 4.98 -23.30 2.37
C LYS A 331 5.91 -22.26 1.74
N SER A 332 5.83 -21.00 2.17
CA SER A 332 6.67 -19.91 1.67
C SER A 332 8.08 -19.92 2.22
N GLY A 333 8.30 -20.57 3.39
CA GLY A 333 9.56 -20.60 4.10
C GLY A 333 9.86 -19.32 4.89
N ALA A 334 10.99 -19.35 5.61
CA ALA A 334 11.48 -18.22 6.39
C ALA A 334 12.00 -17.09 5.49
N LEU A 335 11.87 -15.85 5.96
CA LEU A 335 12.56 -14.72 5.34
C LEU A 335 14.07 -14.83 5.61
N PRO A 336 14.89 -14.52 4.60
CA PRO A 336 16.35 -14.61 4.72
C PRO A 336 16.96 -13.49 5.56
N VAL A 337 16.15 -12.51 5.94
CA VAL A 337 16.51 -11.36 6.76
C VAL A 337 15.39 -11.07 7.75
N ARG A 338 15.75 -10.69 8.98
CA ARG A 338 14.77 -10.21 9.96
C ARG A 338 14.27 -8.84 9.55
N LEU A 339 12.97 -8.67 9.48
CA LEU A 339 12.32 -7.41 9.17
C LEU A 339 11.56 -6.92 10.40
N GLN A 340 11.73 -5.65 10.73
CA GLN A 340 10.97 -4.98 11.76
C GLN A 340 9.98 -4.00 11.12
N VAL A 341 8.74 -4.01 11.59
CA VAL A 341 7.74 -3.07 11.14
C VAL A 341 8.06 -1.68 11.65
N GLN A 342 8.25 -0.74 10.74
CA GLN A 342 8.51 0.65 11.04
C GLN A 342 7.21 1.47 11.06
N ALA A 343 6.31 1.19 10.11
CA ALA A 343 5.04 1.89 10.00
C ALA A 343 3.96 0.99 9.41
N VAL A 344 2.76 1.12 9.93
CA VAL A 344 1.53 0.54 9.37
C VAL A 344 0.56 1.68 9.08
N GLN A 345 0.09 1.77 7.84
CA GLN A 345 -0.91 2.74 7.42
C GLN A 345 -2.14 1.98 6.91
N THR A 346 -3.28 2.25 7.51
CA THR A 346 -4.55 1.67 7.08
C THR A 346 -5.42 2.75 6.45
N VAL A 347 -5.96 2.48 5.28
CA VAL A 347 -6.88 3.37 4.57
C VAL A 347 -8.22 2.67 4.44
N SER A 348 -9.26 3.27 4.99
CA SER A 348 -10.61 2.74 4.85
C SER A 348 -11.07 2.78 3.39
N PRO A 349 -11.73 1.74 2.86
CA PRO A 349 -12.29 1.73 1.50
C PRO A 349 -13.26 2.89 1.24
N THR A 350 -13.98 3.35 2.25
CA THR A 350 -14.88 4.51 2.14
C THR A 350 -14.11 5.81 1.92
N LEU A 351 -13.00 6.02 2.65
CA LEU A 351 -12.12 7.17 2.45
C LEU A 351 -11.45 7.15 1.09
N GLY A 352 -11.06 5.98 0.59
CA GLY A 352 -10.49 5.82 -0.74
C GLY A 352 -11.48 6.20 -1.84
N SER A 353 -12.71 5.69 -1.79
CA SER A 353 -13.76 6.00 -2.76
C SER A 353 -14.18 7.48 -2.75
N ASP A 354 -14.25 8.10 -1.57
CA ASP A 354 -14.55 9.53 -1.44
C ASP A 354 -13.42 10.40 -1.99
N SER A 355 -12.17 10.01 -1.75
CA SER A 355 -10.99 10.67 -2.30
C SER A 355 -10.94 10.59 -3.83
N LEU A 356 -11.23 9.42 -4.39
CA LEU A 356 -11.33 9.23 -5.85
C LEU A 356 -12.42 10.13 -6.46
N ARG A 357 -13.61 10.14 -5.84
CA ARG A 357 -14.72 10.98 -6.28
C ARG A 357 -14.37 12.47 -6.22
N ALA A 358 -13.76 12.92 -5.13
CA ALA A 358 -13.29 14.29 -4.97
C ALA A 358 -12.23 14.66 -6.03
N ALA A 359 -11.27 13.77 -6.30
CA ALA A 359 -10.24 13.96 -7.32
C ALA A 359 -10.84 14.07 -8.74
N ILE A 360 -11.80 13.21 -9.09
CA ILE A 360 -12.49 13.28 -10.40
C ILE A 360 -13.28 14.59 -10.51
N ILE A 361 -14.05 14.97 -9.50
CA ILE A 361 -14.84 16.20 -9.52
C ILE A 361 -13.94 17.43 -9.64
N SER A 362 -12.88 17.52 -8.82
CA SER A 362 -11.93 18.63 -8.85
C SER A 362 -11.20 18.71 -10.21
N GLY A 363 -10.79 17.56 -10.76
CA GLY A 363 -10.20 17.48 -12.09
C GLY A 363 -11.14 17.96 -13.19
N LEU A 364 -12.41 17.54 -13.18
CA LEU A 364 -13.42 18.00 -14.15
C LEU A 364 -13.68 19.51 -14.03
N ILE A 365 -13.76 20.04 -12.80
CA ILE A 365 -13.90 21.48 -12.57
C ILE A 365 -12.66 22.22 -13.10
N GLY A 366 -11.44 21.75 -12.79
CA GLY A 366 -10.20 22.34 -13.29
C GLY A 366 -10.14 22.38 -14.82
N VAL A 367 -10.41 21.24 -15.47
CA VAL A 367 -10.47 21.15 -16.94
C VAL A 367 -11.56 22.08 -17.49
N GLY A 368 -12.73 22.11 -16.86
CA GLY A 368 -13.84 22.97 -17.27
C GLY A 368 -13.47 24.47 -17.22
N LEU A 369 -12.82 24.91 -16.16
CA LEU A 369 -12.34 26.30 -16.03
C LEU A 369 -11.29 26.65 -17.08
N VAL A 370 -10.33 25.76 -17.32
CA VAL A 370 -9.29 25.94 -18.35
C VAL A 370 -9.92 26.01 -19.74
N LEU A 371 -10.85 25.11 -20.06
CA LEU A 371 -11.56 25.14 -21.35
C LEU A 371 -12.44 26.36 -21.50
N LEU A 372 -13.08 26.82 -20.44
CA LEU A 372 -13.86 28.06 -20.43
C LEU A 372 -12.94 29.26 -20.72
N PHE A 373 -11.80 29.37 -20.06
CA PHE A 373 -10.79 30.38 -20.33
C PHE A 373 -10.34 30.34 -21.79
N MET A 374 -10.00 29.16 -22.31
CA MET A 374 -9.60 28.99 -23.71
C MET A 374 -10.71 29.36 -24.69
N LEU A 375 -11.97 29.04 -24.39
CA LEU A 375 -13.11 29.40 -25.21
C LEU A 375 -13.33 30.91 -25.27
N LEU A 376 -13.25 31.60 -24.13
CA LEU A 376 -13.43 33.05 -24.02
C LEU A 376 -12.31 33.80 -24.73
N TYR A 377 -11.06 33.35 -24.60
CA TYR A 377 -9.90 34.06 -25.11
C TYR A 377 -9.54 33.68 -26.56
N TYR A 378 -9.59 32.39 -26.91
CA TYR A 378 -9.20 31.87 -28.23
C TYR A 378 -10.37 31.46 -29.13
N ARG A 379 -11.58 31.50 -28.61
CA ARG A 379 -12.84 31.22 -29.37
C ARG A 379 -12.75 29.90 -30.15
N SER A 380 -12.76 29.95 -31.48
CA SER A 380 -12.76 28.74 -32.33
C SER A 380 -11.50 27.88 -32.21
N LEU A 381 -10.36 28.46 -31.81
CA LEU A 381 -9.13 27.67 -31.57
C LEU A 381 -9.26 26.77 -30.35
N ALA A 382 -10.14 27.10 -29.40
CA ALA A 382 -10.45 26.27 -28.27
C ALA A 382 -10.92 24.85 -28.67
N ALA A 383 -11.60 24.70 -29.80
CA ALA A 383 -12.00 23.39 -30.29
C ALA A 383 -10.83 22.47 -30.59
N VAL A 384 -9.68 23.00 -31.04
CA VAL A 384 -8.45 22.22 -31.27
C VAL A 384 -7.88 21.78 -29.94
N VAL A 385 -7.95 22.63 -28.91
CA VAL A 385 -7.48 22.29 -27.56
C VAL A 385 -8.31 21.17 -26.96
N VAL A 386 -9.66 21.26 -27.05
CA VAL A 386 -10.57 20.22 -26.54
C VAL A 386 -10.24 18.86 -27.16
N VAL A 387 -10.14 18.81 -28.52
CA VAL A 387 -9.81 17.53 -29.19
C VAL A 387 -8.38 17.09 -28.87
N GLY A 388 -7.43 18.00 -28.72
CA GLY A 388 -6.06 17.68 -28.35
C GLY A 388 -5.95 17.10 -26.95
N LEU A 389 -6.65 17.67 -25.97
CA LEU A 389 -6.72 17.13 -24.60
C LEU A 389 -7.39 15.76 -24.56
N LEU A 390 -8.45 15.54 -25.35
CA LEU A 390 -9.07 14.21 -25.48
C LEU A 390 -8.09 13.18 -26.04
N VAL A 391 -7.35 13.52 -27.10
CA VAL A 391 -6.34 12.62 -27.68
C VAL A 391 -5.22 12.36 -26.69
N SER A 392 -4.73 13.39 -25.95
CA SER A 392 -3.72 13.24 -24.90
C SER A 392 -4.22 12.32 -23.79
N GLY A 393 -5.43 12.51 -23.30
CA GLY A 393 -6.05 11.68 -22.28
C GLY A 393 -6.18 10.21 -22.70
N ILE A 394 -6.58 9.96 -23.97
CA ILE A 394 -6.66 8.58 -24.50
C ILE A 394 -5.26 7.94 -24.58
N ILE A 395 -4.24 8.68 -25.01
CA ILE A 395 -2.86 8.17 -25.04
C ILE A 395 -2.39 7.84 -23.63
N GLN A 396 -2.61 8.74 -22.67
CA GLN A 396 -2.25 8.51 -21.26
C GLN A 396 -2.97 7.29 -20.71
N TRP A 397 -4.28 7.17 -20.91
CA TRP A 397 -5.05 6.00 -20.50
C TRP A 397 -4.47 4.70 -21.07
N ASN A 398 -4.16 4.66 -22.36
CA ASN A 398 -3.58 3.48 -23.00
C ASN A 398 -2.21 3.11 -22.42
N VAL A 399 -1.35 4.11 -22.17
CA VAL A 399 -0.01 3.88 -21.62
C VAL A 399 -0.10 3.42 -20.18
N ILE A 400 -0.94 4.06 -19.35
CA ILE A 400 -1.12 3.70 -17.94
C ILE A 400 -1.70 2.29 -17.82
N SER A 401 -2.75 1.96 -18.60
CA SER A 401 -3.36 0.63 -18.62
C SER A 401 -2.36 -0.47 -19.04
N LEU A 402 -1.49 -0.17 -20.01
CA LEU A 402 -0.43 -1.10 -20.41
C LEU A 402 0.62 -1.28 -19.30
N LEU A 403 1.07 -0.19 -18.67
CA LEU A 403 2.04 -0.24 -17.58
C LEU A 403 1.46 -0.91 -16.33
N SER A 404 0.19 -0.69 -16.05
CA SER A 404 -0.53 -1.38 -14.96
C SER A 404 -0.44 -2.90 -15.13
N ARG A 405 -0.73 -3.39 -16.34
CA ARG A 405 -0.70 -4.82 -16.65
C ARG A 405 0.71 -5.43 -16.68
N THR A 406 1.71 -4.70 -17.20
CA THR A 406 3.06 -5.25 -17.40
C THR A 406 3.96 -5.08 -16.19
N ASN A 407 3.79 -4.01 -15.44
CA ASN A 407 4.68 -3.61 -14.37
C ASN A 407 3.97 -3.46 -13.02
N GLY A 408 2.66 -3.78 -12.94
CA GLY A 408 1.88 -3.60 -11.72
C GLY A 408 1.76 -2.13 -11.28
N LEU A 409 1.78 -1.18 -12.24
CA LEU A 409 1.68 0.25 -11.91
C LEU A 409 0.28 0.61 -11.44
N ALA A 410 0.13 0.95 -10.17
CA ALA A 410 -1.13 1.42 -9.60
C ALA A 410 -1.26 2.95 -9.69
N LEU A 411 -2.46 3.43 -10.03
CA LEU A 411 -2.80 4.85 -10.08
C LEU A 411 -3.15 5.36 -8.68
N SER A 412 -2.24 6.12 -8.06
CA SER A 412 -2.44 6.75 -6.74
C SER A 412 -3.17 8.09 -6.86
N LEU A 413 -3.68 8.60 -5.71
CA LEU A 413 -4.27 9.95 -5.63
C LEU A 413 -3.26 11.02 -6.04
N ALA A 414 -2.00 10.89 -5.62
CA ALA A 414 -0.92 11.78 -6.03
C ALA A 414 -0.65 11.69 -7.54
N GLY A 415 -0.77 10.49 -8.14
CA GLY A 415 -0.67 10.30 -9.59
C GLY A 415 -1.77 11.03 -10.35
N ILE A 416 -3.02 10.97 -9.87
CA ILE A 416 -4.14 11.74 -10.43
C ILE A 416 -3.85 13.24 -10.34
N ALA A 417 -3.35 13.72 -9.21
CA ALA A 417 -2.94 15.12 -9.06
C ALA A 417 -1.87 15.51 -10.08
N GLY A 418 -0.88 14.65 -10.34
CA GLY A 418 0.14 14.86 -11.37
C GLY A 418 -0.45 14.98 -12.78
N ILE A 419 -1.43 14.13 -13.12
CA ILE A 419 -2.17 14.21 -14.40
C ILE A 419 -2.95 15.52 -14.50
N ILE A 420 -3.65 15.93 -13.43
CA ILE A 420 -4.43 17.19 -13.43
C ILE A 420 -3.51 18.40 -13.62
N VAL A 421 -2.38 18.44 -12.94
CA VAL A 421 -1.37 19.52 -13.09
C VAL A 421 -0.82 19.54 -14.51
N SER A 422 -0.56 18.39 -15.12
CA SER A 422 -0.03 18.32 -16.49
C SER A 422 -0.98 18.89 -17.53
N ILE A 423 -2.30 18.83 -17.30
CA ILE A 423 -3.29 19.48 -18.19
C ILE A 423 -3.03 20.99 -18.27
N GLY A 424 -2.65 21.62 -17.16
CA GLY A 424 -2.23 23.03 -17.16
C GLY A 424 -1.00 23.28 -18.04
N VAL A 425 0.01 22.43 -17.94
CA VAL A 425 1.24 22.49 -18.77
C VAL A 425 0.92 22.30 -20.26
N THR A 426 0.05 21.31 -20.58
CA THR A 426 -0.41 21.08 -21.95
C THR A 426 -1.10 22.30 -22.54
N VAL A 427 -2.00 22.94 -21.76
CA VAL A 427 -2.72 24.12 -22.22
C VAL A 427 -1.79 25.32 -22.41
N ASP A 428 -0.78 25.48 -21.57
CA ASP A 428 0.24 26.53 -21.74
C ASP A 428 0.97 26.38 -23.08
N SER A 429 1.31 25.16 -23.49
CA SER A 429 1.89 24.87 -24.82
C SER A 429 0.97 25.32 -25.97
N TYR A 430 -0.36 25.14 -25.84
CA TYR A 430 -1.31 25.67 -26.82
C TYR A 430 -1.34 27.21 -26.82
N VAL A 431 -1.33 27.84 -25.65
CA VAL A 431 -1.31 29.31 -25.52
C VAL A 431 -0.07 29.87 -26.21
N VAL A 432 1.12 29.34 -25.92
CA VAL A 432 2.37 29.78 -26.57
C VAL A 432 2.29 29.66 -28.08
N PHE A 433 1.74 28.57 -28.61
CA PHE A 433 1.60 28.38 -30.03
C PHE A 433 0.58 29.38 -30.64
N PHE A 434 -0.56 29.60 -30.01
CA PHE A 434 -1.59 30.49 -30.52
C PHE A 434 -1.16 31.96 -30.48
N GLU A 435 -0.44 32.39 -29.46
CA GLU A 435 0.12 33.75 -29.42
C GLU A 435 1.17 33.95 -30.52
N LYS A 436 2.07 32.98 -30.76
CA LYS A 436 2.99 33.06 -31.90
C LYS A 436 2.27 33.07 -33.25
N LEU A 437 1.19 32.33 -33.36
CA LEU A 437 0.33 32.38 -34.57
C LEU A 437 -0.30 33.76 -34.77
N LYS A 438 -0.87 34.37 -33.71
CA LYS A 438 -1.46 35.71 -33.73
C LYS A 438 -0.43 36.78 -34.10
N ASP A 439 0.79 36.69 -33.53
CA ASP A 439 1.87 37.64 -33.82
C ASP A 439 2.27 37.59 -35.30
N GLU A 440 2.38 36.39 -35.89
CA GLU A 440 2.69 36.24 -37.31
C GLU A 440 1.57 36.74 -38.21
N VAL A 441 0.31 36.61 -37.80
CA VAL A 441 -0.87 37.15 -38.53
C VAL A 441 -0.91 38.68 -38.43
N LYS A 442 -0.65 39.28 -37.26
CA LYS A 442 -0.55 40.72 -37.03
C LYS A 442 0.58 41.35 -37.86
N ALA A 443 1.66 40.58 -38.11
CA ALA A 443 2.75 40.99 -39.00
C ALA A 443 2.36 41.00 -40.51
N GLY A 444 1.07 40.85 -40.85
CA GLY A 444 0.54 40.95 -42.22
C GLY A 444 0.73 39.72 -43.09
N ARG A 445 1.08 38.57 -42.49
CA ARG A 445 1.27 37.32 -43.24
C ARG A 445 -0.01 36.54 -43.42
N THR A 446 -0.06 35.74 -44.49
CA THR A 446 -1.22 34.86 -44.71
C THR A 446 -1.30 33.80 -43.62
N LEU A 447 -2.49 33.43 -43.18
CA LEU A 447 -2.76 32.45 -42.11
C LEU A 447 -1.97 31.13 -42.32
N ARG A 448 -1.86 30.70 -43.58
CA ARG A 448 -1.10 29.48 -43.93
C ARG A 448 0.38 29.60 -43.61
N ASN A 449 1.02 30.72 -43.93
CA ASN A 449 2.44 30.95 -43.67
C ASN A 449 2.66 31.22 -42.18
N SER A 450 1.74 31.92 -41.54
CA SER A 450 1.75 32.21 -40.11
C SER A 450 1.69 30.92 -39.27
N ALA A 451 0.83 29.96 -39.65
CA ALA A 451 0.74 28.68 -38.96
C ALA A 451 2.03 27.85 -39.04
N GLU A 452 2.71 27.84 -40.19
CA GLU A 452 3.95 27.08 -40.35
C GLU A 452 5.13 27.74 -39.63
N ARG A 453 5.26 29.06 -39.68
CA ARG A 453 6.33 29.81 -39.00
C ARG A 453 6.07 29.90 -37.49
N GLY A 454 4.84 30.20 -37.10
CA GLY A 454 4.41 30.28 -35.71
C GLY A 454 4.66 28.97 -34.99
N PHE A 455 4.33 27.81 -35.59
CA PHE A 455 4.64 26.52 -35.03
C PHE A 455 6.15 26.27 -34.86
N LYS A 456 6.94 26.59 -35.90
CA LYS A 456 8.40 26.41 -35.83
C LYS A 456 9.04 27.26 -34.72
N SER A 457 8.54 28.48 -34.49
CA SER A 457 8.99 29.36 -33.41
C SER A 457 8.51 28.84 -32.03
N ALA A 458 7.21 28.52 -31.90
CA ALA A 458 6.62 28.01 -30.67
C ALA A 458 7.24 26.67 -30.26
N TRP A 459 7.49 25.77 -31.20
CA TRP A 459 8.06 24.44 -30.92
C TRP A 459 9.37 24.48 -30.12
N ARG A 460 10.24 25.43 -30.41
CA ARG A 460 11.49 25.56 -29.66
C ARG A 460 11.24 25.95 -28.20
N THR A 461 10.28 26.82 -27.96
CA THR A 461 9.89 27.28 -26.64
C THR A 461 9.19 26.17 -25.87
N ILE A 462 8.22 25.49 -26.50
CA ILE A 462 7.49 24.36 -25.93
C ILE A 462 8.47 23.24 -25.53
N LEU A 463 9.33 22.83 -26.48
CA LEU A 463 10.31 21.77 -26.21
C LEU A 463 11.27 22.14 -25.06
N ALA A 464 11.70 23.39 -24.96
CA ALA A 464 12.55 23.84 -23.86
C ALA A 464 11.82 23.80 -22.51
N ALA A 465 10.56 24.25 -22.47
CA ALA A 465 9.74 24.22 -21.26
C ALA A 465 9.44 22.77 -20.80
N ASP A 466 9.05 21.91 -21.76
CA ASP A 466 8.76 20.51 -21.47
C ASP A 466 10.00 19.72 -21.02
N ILE A 467 11.19 20.02 -21.58
CA ILE A 467 12.45 19.44 -21.09
C ILE A 467 12.73 19.84 -19.64
N VAL A 468 12.51 21.11 -19.27
CA VAL A 468 12.69 21.58 -17.90
C VAL A 468 11.70 20.87 -16.97
N SER A 469 10.44 20.75 -17.37
CA SER A 469 9.42 20.00 -16.61
C SER A 469 9.78 18.52 -16.46
N LEU A 470 10.27 17.88 -17.52
CA LEU A 470 10.75 16.50 -17.49
C LEU A 470 11.97 16.32 -16.59
N LEU A 471 12.91 17.25 -16.60
CA LEU A 471 14.06 17.20 -15.68
C LEU A 471 13.60 17.31 -14.22
N GLY A 472 12.68 18.22 -13.92
CA GLY A 472 12.08 18.34 -12.59
C GLY A 472 11.34 17.06 -12.17
N ALA A 473 10.48 16.53 -13.05
CA ALA A 473 9.77 15.29 -12.80
C ALA A 473 10.72 14.10 -12.62
N PHE A 474 11.76 13.98 -13.44
CA PHE A 474 12.77 12.92 -13.33
C PHE A 474 13.55 13.04 -12.02
N THR A 475 13.96 14.24 -11.63
CA THR A 475 14.70 14.48 -10.38
C THR A 475 13.84 14.09 -9.17
N LEU A 476 12.56 14.50 -9.15
CA LEU A 476 11.63 14.10 -8.10
C LEU A 476 11.40 12.58 -8.11
N TRP A 477 11.19 11.97 -9.27
CA TRP A 477 10.98 10.52 -9.37
C TRP A 477 12.18 9.71 -8.89
N TYR A 478 13.40 10.20 -9.15
CA TYR A 478 14.63 9.50 -8.78
C TYR A 478 14.99 9.67 -7.30
N LEU A 479 14.82 10.88 -6.75
CA LEU A 479 15.25 11.20 -5.38
C LEU A 479 14.17 10.97 -4.31
N THR A 480 12.89 10.89 -4.69
CA THR A 480 11.80 10.76 -3.71
C THR A 480 11.20 9.36 -3.70
N VAL A 481 10.46 9.08 -2.63
CA VAL A 481 9.75 7.82 -2.39
C VAL A 481 8.26 8.07 -2.16
N GLY A 482 7.47 7.01 -2.18
CA GLY A 482 6.04 7.09 -1.87
C GLY A 482 5.22 7.93 -2.85
N SER A 483 4.27 8.70 -2.34
CA SER A 483 3.28 9.45 -3.12
C SER A 483 3.91 10.52 -4.03
N VAL A 484 5.00 11.17 -3.59
CA VAL A 484 5.71 12.20 -4.40
C VAL A 484 6.34 11.58 -5.64
N ARG A 485 6.89 10.36 -5.52
CA ARG A 485 7.43 9.61 -6.66
C ARG A 485 6.34 9.28 -7.68
N GLY A 486 5.16 8.86 -7.20
CA GLY A 486 3.98 8.61 -8.04
C GLY A 486 3.52 9.87 -8.78
N PHE A 487 3.38 11.00 -8.07
CA PHE A 487 3.09 12.30 -8.68
C PHE A 487 4.07 12.66 -9.81
N ALA A 488 5.38 12.56 -9.52
CA ALA A 488 6.43 12.91 -10.46
C ALA A 488 6.43 12.01 -11.71
N PHE A 489 6.20 10.70 -11.52
CA PHE A 489 6.10 9.74 -12.62
C PHE A 489 4.96 10.09 -13.59
N PHE A 490 3.75 10.31 -13.07
CA PHE A 490 2.59 10.61 -13.90
C PHE A 490 2.69 12.01 -14.54
N LEU A 491 3.27 12.99 -13.85
CA LEU A 491 3.57 14.30 -14.42
C LEU A 491 4.55 14.18 -15.60
N GLY A 492 5.64 13.43 -15.44
CA GLY A 492 6.61 13.19 -16.50
C GLY A 492 6.03 12.42 -17.68
N LEU A 493 5.25 11.36 -17.42
CA LEU A 493 4.57 10.59 -18.44
C LEU A 493 3.60 11.45 -19.25
N SER A 494 2.80 12.28 -18.57
CA SER A 494 1.87 13.21 -19.22
C SER A 494 2.60 14.22 -20.11
N THR A 495 3.70 14.80 -19.63
CA THR A 495 4.52 15.74 -20.43
C THR A 495 5.09 15.08 -21.68
N LEU A 496 5.49 13.80 -21.61
CA LEU A 496 5.92 13.04 -22.80
C LEU A 496 4.77 12.84 -23.79
N CYS A 497 3.58 12.50 -23.31
CA CYS A 497 2.39 12.36 -24.14
C CYS A 497 2.04 13.68 -24.84
N ASP A 498 2.18 14.79 -24.13
CA ASP A 498 1.90 16.13 -24.66
C ASP A 498 2.85 16.53 -25.80
N LEU A 499 4.13 16.21 -25.68
CA LEU A 499 5.08 16.39 -26.80
C LEU A 499 4.68 15.62 -28.06
N ILE A 500 4.20 14.38 -27.87
CA ILE A 500 3.71 13.53 -28.95
C ILE A 500 2.46 14.18 -29.59
N VAL A 501 1.51 14.62 -28.78
CA VAL A 501 0.28 15.28 -29.25
C VAL A 501 0.59 16.60 -29.94
N ALA A 502 1.47 17.42 -29.40
CA ALA A 502 1.88 18.69 -30.00
C ALA A 502 2.45 18.50 -31.41
N TRP A 503 3.29 17.49 -31.60
CA TRP A 503 3.94 17.22 -32.88
C TRP A 503 3.05 16.49 -33.89
N PHE A 504 2.34 15.43 -33.46
CA PHE A 504 1.60 14.55 -34.38
C PHE A 504 0.13 14.91 -34.52
N PHE A 505 -0.46 15.62 -33.55
CA PHE A 505 -1.86 16.08 -33.61
C PHE A 505 -1.96 17.59 -33.84
N THR A 506 -1.43 18.42 -32.94
CA THR A 506 -1.64 19.88 -32.96
C THR A 506 -1.07 20.53 -34.22
N ARG A 507 0.15 20.20 -34.57
CA ARG A 507 0.81 20.72 -35.76
C ARG A 507 0.05 20.41 -37.07
N PRO A 508 -0.24 19.15 -37.42
CA PRO A 508 -0.94 18.86 -38.66
C PRO A 508 -2.37 19.40 -38.68
N THR A 509 -3.06 19.34 -37.54
CA THR A 509 -4.44 19.88 -37.41
C THR A 509 -4.47 21.37 -37.72
N MET A 510 -3.58 22.15 -37.10
CA MET A 510 -3.52 23.61 -37.32
C MET A 510 -3.10 23.98 -38.75
N LEU A 511 -2.16 23.24 -39.33
CA LEU A 511 -1.73 23.45 -40.71
C LEU A 511 -2.82 23.07 -41.74
N LEU A 512 -3.63 22.07 -41.47
CA LEU A 512 -4.79 21.69 -42.28
C LEU A 512 -5.91 22.71 -42.13
N LEU A 513 -6.17 23.17 -40.92
CA LEU A 513 -7.17 24.16 -40.59
C LEU A 513 -6.86 25.53 -41.26
N ALA A 514 -5.59 25.95 -41.20
CA ALA A 514 -5.10 27.16 -41.85
C ALA A 514 -5.20 27.14 -43.41
N ARG A 515 -5.35 25.95 -43.98
CA ARG A 515 -5.54 25.76 -45.44
C ARG A 515 -6.99 25.58 -45.84
N SER A 516 -7.93 25.57 -44.89
CA SER A 516 -9.36 25.42 -45.13
C SER A 516 -9.98 26.76 -45.44
N ASN A 517 -10.73 26.85 -46.56
CA ASN A 517 -11.49 28.05 -46.95
C ASN A 517 -12.60 28.44 -45.97
N PHE A 518 -13.01 27.49 -45.10
CA PHE A 518 -14.06 27.72 -44.10
C PHE A 518 -13.63 28.74 -43.03
N ILE A 519 -12.34 28.72 -42.65
CA ILE A 519 -11.80 29.58 -41.59
C ILE A 519 -11.28 30.91 -42.18
N ALA A 520 -10.78 30.89 -43.43
CA ALA A 520 -10.29 32.09 -44.09
C ALA A 520 -11.39 33.16 -44.34
N ARG A 521 -12.68 32.76 -44.37
CA ARG A 521 -13.81 33.66 -44.63
C ARG A 521 -14.50 34.24 -43.40
N ARG A 522 -14.23 33.74 -42.22
CA ARG A 522 -14.85 34.24 -40.98
C ARG A 522 -13.79 34.90 -40.08
N ARG A 523 -14.11 36.09 -39.52
CA ARG A 523 -13.40 36.77 -38.43
C ARG A 523 -13.32 35.91 -37.14
N VAL A 524 -13.08 34.62 -37.29
CA VAL A 524 -13.28 33.59 -36.26
C VAL A 524 -12.09 33.53 -35.32
N PHE A 525 -10.93 34.08 -35.72
CA PHE A 525 -9.69 34.04 -34.94
C PHE A 525 -9.55 35.15 -33.89
N GLY A 526 -10.53 36.10 -33.80
CA GLY A 526 -10.38 37.27 -32.91
C GLY A 526 -9.24 38.23 -33.32
N VAL A 527 -8.69 38.04 -34.52
CA VAL A 527 -7.69 38.93 -35.12
C VAL A 527 -8.39 39.70 -36.21
N ASP A 528 -8.74 40.97 -35.95
CA ASP A 528 -9.13 41.88 -37.02
C ASP A 528 -7.93 42.07 -37.94
N PRO A 529 -8.04 41.76 -39.23
CA PRO A 529 -7.05 42.16 -40.19
C PRO A 529 -7.28 43.65 -40.49
N SER A 530 -6.97 44.51 -39.52
CA SER A 530 -6.74 45.91 -39.81
C SER A 530 -5.40 45.98 -40.58
N VAL A 531 -5.46 45.71 -41.86
CA VAL A 531 -4.38 46.08 -42.78
C VAL A 531 -4.28 47.59 -42.65
N PRO A 532 -3.14 48.17 -42.25
CA PRO A 532 -2.89 49.58 -42.51
C PRO A 532 -2.89 49.70 -44.02
N THR A 533 -3.88 50.37 -44.55
CA THR A 533 -3.85 50.84 -45.93
C THR A 533 -2.53 51.62 -46.05
N PRO A 534 -1.62 51.28 -46.99
CA PRO A 534 -0.49 52.15 -47.25
C PRO A 534 -1.07 53.48 -47.66
N GLY A 535 -0.81 54.50 -46.84
CA GLY A 535 -1.26 55.84 -47.09
C GLY A 535 -0.90 56.24 -48.50
N GLY A 536 -1.91 56.67 -49.26
CA GLY A 536 -1.66 57.35 -50.48
C GLY A 536 -0.80 58.56 -50.19
N ALA A 537 0.40 58.55 -50.70
CA ALA A 537 1.19 59.75 -50.85
C ALA A 537 0.46 60.59 -51.95
N ALA A 538 -0.08 61.72 -51.52
CA ALA A 538 -0.40 62.82 -52.42
C ALA A 538 0.82 63.70 -52.58
#